data_5f8c328b1c1b69362c0c7b9d4855bc4b
#
_entry.id   5f8c328b1c1b69362c0c7b9d4855bc4b
#
_cell.length_a   1.000
_cell.length_b   1.000
_cell.length_c   1.000
_cell.angle_alpha   90.00
_cell.angle_beta   90.00
_cell.angle_gamma   90.00
#
_symmetry.space_group_name_H-M   'P 1'
#
loop_
_entity.id
_entity.type
_entity.pdbx_description
1 polymer ?
#
loop_
_entity_poly.entity_id
_entity_poly.type
_entity_poly.pdbx_seq_one_letter_code
_entity_poly.pdbx_strand_id
1 'polypeptide(L)'
;MLYLVNVHRHLFLRKAFGINPDGMPIPNIDDFNNEPIKNYRFVKTVAQYNEIVRVLTYWGDDKFLASKEDNDPEVAEIRRFRKSNEASGYNYDAHFKLLHTENSDGTPKTVLLHKKSNGIVLHMLDVFDVFLSAHNQQGHLKAERTLAALKPQYYSATADLLKIFVDDCAICHQKNSGLVKKKGARKPIISSEFRDRFQVDLIDMHTLRRKDVYGNMMRWIMTVKDHSTGLIYLVALPGKSAKYVAAELEKYFGFFGYPSIFHTGMFIIVFQF
;
A
#
# COMPACT_ATOMS: atom_id res chain seq x y z
N MET A 1 7.22 -10.03 -21.21
CA MET A 1 7.10 -8.84 -20.35
C MET A 1 6.17 -7.79 -20.93
N LEU A 2 6.35 -7.31 -22.16
CA LEU A 2 5.50 -6.32 -22.82
C LEU A 2 4.01 -6.70 -22.86
N TYR A 3 3.68 -7.97 -23.10
CA TYR A 3 2.29 -8.44 -23.13
C TYR A 3 1.57 -8.22 -21.77
N LEU A 4 2.22 -8.53 -20.64
CA LEU A 4 1.64 -8.33 -19.30
C LEU A 4 1.43 -6.86 -18.97
N VAL A 5 2.33 -5.98 -19.42
CA VAL A 5 2.19 -4.54 -19.24
C VAL A 5 1.00 -4.01 -20.04
N ASN A 6 0.80 -4.46 -21.28
CA ASN A 6 -0.33 -4.06 -22.10
C ASN A 6 -1.67 -4.53 -21.51
N VAL A 7 -1.74 -5.77 -21.01
CA VAL A 7 -2.93 -6.28 -20.31
C VAL A 7 -3.22 -5.45 -19.06
N HIS A 8 -2.20 -5.17 -18.26
CA HIS A 8 -2.35 -4.33 -17.06
C HIS A 8 -2.83 -2.92 -17.40
N ARG A 9 -2.25 -2.28 -18.45
CA ARG A 9 -2.69 -0.96 -18.93
C ARG A 9 -4.16 -0.98 -19.34
N HIS A 10 -4.56 -1.98 -20.11
CA HIS A 10 -5.94 -2.12 -20.58
C HIS A 10 -6.93 -2.27 -19.40
N LEU A 11 -6.64 -3.15 -18.46
CA LEU A 11 -7.47 -3.36 -17.27
C LEU A 11 -7.56 -2.10 -16.41
N PHE A 12 -6.43 -1.42 -16.19
CA PHE A 12 -6.40 -0.18 -15.42
C PHE A 12 -7.25 0.92 -16.05
N LEU A 13 -7.05 1.22 -17.35
CA LEU A 13 -7.80 2.25 -18.05
C LEU A 13 -9.30 1.96 -18.08
N ARG A 14 -9.66 0.70 -18.27
CA ARG A 14 -11.05 0.26 -18.24
C ARG A 14 -11.68 0.43 -16.87
N LYS A 15 -11.04 -0.02 -15.80
CA LYS A 15 -11.56 0.07 -14.43
C LYS A 15 -11.58 1.49 -13.89
N ALA A 16 -10.52 2.27 -14.15
CA ALA A 16 -10.39 3.62 -13.63
C ALA A 16 -11.25 4.63 -14.39
N PHE A 17 -11.31 4.53 -15.70
CA PHE A 17 -11.87 5.59 -16.57
C PHE A 17 -12.95 5.09 -17.54
N GLY A 18 -13.19 3.78 -17.64
CA GLY A 18 -14.15 3.24 -18.59
C GLY A 18 -13.76 3.41 -20.06
N ILE A 19 -12.47 3.47 -20.37
CA ILE A 19 -11.92 3.68 -21.72
C ILE A 19 -11.01 2.55 -22.16
N ASN A 20 -10.87 2.41 -23.46
CA ASN A 20 -9.85 1.58 -24.11
C ASN A 20 -8.48 2.29 -24.11
N PRO A 21 -7.38 1.57 -24.40
CA PRO A 21 -6.05 2.17 -24.55
C PRO A 21 -5.98 3.32 -25.56
N ASP A 22 -6.89 3.33 -26.55
CA ASP A 22 -7.00 4.38 -27.57
C ASP A 22 -7.78 5.63 -27.07
N GLY A 23 -8.22 5.63 -25.81
CA GLY A 23 -8.97 6.73 -25.20
C GLY A 23 -10.46 6.76 -25.56
N MET A 24 -10.96 5.74 -26.30
CA MET A 24 -12.37 5.67 -26.69
C MET A 24 -13.22 5.05 -25.58
N PRO A 25 -14.46 5.55 -25.34
CA PRO A 25 -15.39 4.95 -24.39
C PRO A 25 -15.68 3.48 -24.72
N ILE A 26 -15.82 2.64 -23.70
CA ILE A 26 -16.23 1.24 -23.89
C ILE A 26 -17.76 1.22 -23.95
N PRO A 27 -18.36 0.72 -25.02
CA PRO A 27 -19.80 0.49 -25.05
C PRO A 27 -20.15 -0.64 -24.07
N ASN A 28 -21.22 -0.45 -23.28
CA ASN A 28 -21.73 -1.40 -22.27
C ASN A 28 -20.77 -1.67 -21.07
N ILE A 29 -20.61 -0.65 -20.22
CA ILE A 29 -19.89 -0.79 -18.92
C ILE A 29 -20.70 -1.59 -17.89
N ASP A 30 -21.99 -1.83 -18.14
CA ASP A 30 -22.92 -2.45 -17.18
C ASP A 30 -22.58 -3.89 -16.75
N ASP A 31 -21.69 -4.58 -17.49
CA ASP A 31 -21.22 -5.93 -17.16
C ASP A 31 -20.13 -5.99 -16.07
N PHE A 32 -19.68 -4.87 -15.58
CA PHE A 32 -18.63 -4.81 -14.54
C PHE A 32 -19.15 -4.14 -13.28
N ASN A 33 -19.23 -4.89 -12.20
CA ASN A 33 -19.60 -4.46 -10.83
C ASN A 33 -18.71 -3.35 -10.23
N ASN A 34 -17.82 -2.74 -11.00
CA ASN A 34 -17.01 -1.60 -10.62
C ASN A 34 -17.41 -0.41 -11.49
N GLU A 35 -18.26 0.48 -10.98
CA GLU A 35 -18.45 1.78 -11.61
C GLU A 35 -17.07 2.46 -11.78
N PRO A 36 -16.76 3.02 -12.96
CA PRO A 36 -15.53 3.77 -13.15
C PRO A 36 -15.49 4.89 -12.13
N ILE A 37 -14.31 5.18 -11.58
CA ILE A 37 -14.13 6.29 -10.64
C ILE A 37 -14.53 7.57 -11.36
N LYS A 38 -15.75 8.05 -11.13
CA LYS A 38 -16.34 9.27 -11.76
C LYS A 38 -15.62 10.56 -11.36
N ASN A 39 -14.60 10.48 -10.51
CA ASN A 39 -13.97 11.66 -9.94
C ASN A 39 -12.78 12.14 -10.77
N TYR A 40 -13.06 12.61 -11.99
CA TYR A 40 -12.06 13.26 -12.88
C TYR A 40 -11.52 14.60 -12.34
N ARG A 41 -11.78 14.92 -11.07
CA ARG A 41 -11.32 16.19 -10.49
C ARG A 41 -9.81 16.36 -10.61
N PHE A 42 -9.08 15.29 -10.40
CA PHE A 42 -7.61 15.28 -10.36
C PHE A 42 -6.97 14.83 -11.67
N VAL A 43 -7.66 14.06 -12.50
CA VAL A 43 -7.23 13.60 -13.81
C VAL A 43 -8.17 14.16 -14.87
N LYS A 44 -7.61 14.62 -15.98
CA LYS A 44 -8.38 15.20 -17.08
C LYS A 44 -8.51 14.21 -18.23
N THR A 45 -9.62 14.27 -18.97
CA THR A 45 -9.67 13.62 -20.27
C THR A 45 -8.66 14.29 -21.20
N VAL A 46 -8.25 13.62 -22.27
CA VAL A 46 -7.34 14.21 -23.26
C VAL A 46 -7.92 15.49 -23.83
N ALA A 47 -9.22 15.49 -24.15
CA ALA A 47 -9.92 16.67 -24.68
C ALA A 47 -9.92 17.83 -23.67
N GLN A 48 -10.28 17.55 -22.40
CA GLN A 48 -10.25 18.58 -21.35
C GLN A 48 -8.85 19.12 -21.10
N TYR A 49 -7.83 18.25 -21.08
CA TYR A 49 -6.45 18.66 -20.90
C TYR A 49 -6.01 19.61 -22.02
N ASN A 50 -6.23 19.23 -23.27
CA ASN A 50 -5.88 20.03 -24.44
C ASN A 50 -6.64 21.35 -24.48
N GLU A 51 -7.92 21.35 -24.10
CA GLU A 51 -8.71 22.58 -23.98
C GLU A 51 -8.13 23.53 -22.92
N ILE A 52 -7.82 23.04 -21.74
CA ILE A 52 -7.21 23.84 -20.67
C ILE A 52 -5.87 24.43 -21.12
N VAL A 53 -5.01 23.61 -21.74
CA VAL A 53 -3.72 24.07 -22.27
C VAL A 53 -3.95 25.16 -23.34
N ARG A 54 -4.85 24.91 -24.29
CA ARG A 54 -5.14 25.88 -25.34
C ARG A 54 -5.68 27.22 -24.78
N VAL A 55 -6.63 27.14 -23.85
CA VAL A 55 -7.19 28.36 -23.24
C VAL A 55 -6.13 29.14 -22.48
N LEU A 56 -5.31 28.45 -21.66
CA LEU A 56 -4.26 29.09 -20.88
C LEU A 56 -3.13 29.65 -21.74
N THR A 57 -2.80 29.02 -22.86
CA THR A 57 -1.81 29.55 -23.82
C THR A 57 -2.24 30.94 -24.30
N TYR A 58 -3.47 31.08 -24.72
CA TYR A 58 -3.99 32.40 -25.18
C TYR A 58 -4.33 33.35 -24.01
N TRP A 59 -4.58 32.83 -22.79
CA TRP A 59 -4.93 33.67 -21.64
C TRP A 59 -3.71 34.33 -20.99
N GLY A 60 -2.55 33.67 -20.96
CA GLY A 60 -1.33 34.14 -20.33
C GLY A 60 -0.50 35.15 -21.14
N ASP A 61 -0.90 35.47 -22.35
CA ASP A 61 -0.05 36.16 -23.31
C ASP A 61 -0.26 37.70 -23.35
N ASP A 62 -0.47 38.31 -22.17
CA ASP A 62 -0.65 39.78 -22.08
C ASP A 62 0.58 40.56 -22.56
N LYS A 63 1.79 39.99 -22.38
CA LYS A 63 3.04 40.59 -22.84
C LYS A 63 3.12 40.59 -24.35
N PHE A 64 2.66 39.50 -25.00
CA PHE A 64 2.60 39.38 -26.44
C PHE A 64 1.58 40.37 -27.01
N LEU A 65 0.38 40.49 -26.43
CA LEU A 65 -0.63 41.43 -26.82
C LEU A 65 -0.19 42.89 -26.66
N ALA A 66 0.59 43.19 -25.62
CA ALA A 66 1.11 44.54 -25.38
C ALA A 66 2.28 44.92 -26.32
N SER A 67 2.94 43.94 -26.92
CA SER A 67 4.09 44.17 -27.83
C SER A 67 3.74 44.35 -29.29
N LYS A 68 2.49 44.08 -29.68
CA LYS A 68 2.02 44.15 -31.08
C LYS A 68 0.98 45.25 -31.28
N GLU A 69 0.91 45.77 -32.51
CA GLU A 69 -0.10 46.75 -32.89
C GLU A 69 -1.52 46.19 -32.80
N ASP A 70 -2.48 47.03 -32.44
CA ASP A 70 -3.90 46.64 -32.28
C ASP A 70 -4.56 46.06 -33.54
N ASN A 71 -4.00 46.38 -34.71
CA ASN A 71 -4.51 45.93 -36.02
C ASN A 71 -3.89 44.62 -36.52
N ASP A 72 -3.00 43.97 -35.72
CA ASP A 72 -2.44 42.68 -36.09
C ASP A 72 -3.55 41.61 -36.09
N PRO A 73 -3.73 40.85 -37.21
CA PRO A 73 -4.78 39.86 -37.34
C PRO A 73 -4.67 38.75 -36.28
N GLU A 74 -3.46 38.40 -35.80
CA GLU A 74 -3.23 37.44 -34.76
C GLU A 74 -3.73 37.97 -33.40
N VAL A 75 -3.49 39.23 -33.09
CA VAL A 75 -4.03 39.89 -31.89
C VAL A 75 -5.58 39.93 -31.92
N ALA A 76 -6.17 40.20 -33.08
CA ALA A 76 -7.62 40.19 -33.22
C ALA A 76 -8.21 38.81 -32.99
N GLU A 77 -7.54 37.73 -33.43
CA GLU A 77 -7.95 36.36 -33.21
C GLU A 77 -7.86 35.98 -31.72
N ILE A 78 -6.76 36.30 -31.04
CA ILE A 78 -6.58 36.06 -29.62
C ILE A 78 -7.65 36.79 -28.79
N ARG A 79 -7.96 38.06 -29.10
CA ARG A 79 -9.01 38.82 -28.43
C ARG A 79 -10.39 38.19 -28.59
N ARG A 80 -10.74 37.75 -29.82
CA ARG A 80 -11.99 37.02 -30.08
C ARG A 80 -12.05 35.74 -29.30
N PHE A 81 -10.97 34.94 -29.27
CA PHE A 81 -10.89 33.73 -28.53
C PHE A 81 -11.06 33.94 -27.01
N ARG A 82 -10.36 34.95 -26.43
CA ARG A 82 -10.51 35.34 -25.03
C ARG A 82 -11.94 35.70 -24.67
N LYS A 83 -12.59 36.50 -25.49
CA LYS A 83 -13.98 36.94 -25.29
C LYS A 83 -14.95 35.76 -25.32
N SER A 84 -14.76 34.80 -26.22
CA SER A 84 -15.62 33.61 -26.33
C SER A 84 -15.37 32.59 -25.21
N ASN A 85 -14.20 32.61 -24.52
CA ASN A 85 -13.81 31.69 -23.49
C ASN A 85 -13.57 32.38 -22.12
N GLU A 86 -14.15 33.55 -21.90
CA GLU A 86 -13.86 34.38 -20.72
C GLU A 86 -14.09 33.65 -19.39
N ALA A 87 -15.24 33.02 -19.20
CA ALA A 87 -15.57 32.28 -18.00
C ALA A 87 -14.63 31.07 -17.77
N SER A 88 -14.28 30.34 -18.83
CA SER A 88 -13.36 29.21 -18.78
C SER A 88 -11.93 29.69 -18.51
N GLY A 89 -11.50 30.81 -19.13
CA GLY A 89 -10.18 31.41 -18.93
C GLY A 89 -9.92 31.78 -17.47
N TYR A 90 -10.83 32.55 -16.87
CA TYR A 90 -10.72 32.91 -15.45
C TYR A 90 -10.72 31.70 -14.54
N ASN A 91 -11.57 30.70 -14.79
CA ASN A 91 -11.63 29.50 -13.98
C ASN A 91 -10.36 28.66 -14.12
N TYR A 92 -9.87 28.45 -15.33
CA TYR A 92 -8.66 27.67 -15.55
C TYR A 92 -7.42 28.40 -15.03
N ASP A 93 -7.32 29.72 -15.25
CA ASP A 93 -6.21 30.51 -14.70
C ASP A 93 -6.21 30.56 -13.17
N ALA A 94 -7.36 30.54 -12.52
CA ALA A 94 -7.43 30.47 -11.05
C ALA A 94 -6.83 29.17 -10.48
N HIS A 95 -6.88 28.07 -11.23
CA HIS A 95 -6.49 26.75 -10.75
C HIS A 95 -5.22 26.20 -11.36
N PHE A 96 -4.90 26.58 -12.60
CA PHE A 96 -3.81 25.96 -13.36
C PHE A 96 -2.84 27.01 -13.92
N LYS A 97 -1.64 26.55 -14.23
CA LYS A 97 -0.63 27.33 -14.96
C LYS A 97 0.13 26.43 -15.92
N LEU A 98 0.66 27.01 -16.98
CA LEU A 98 1.51 26.31 -17.93
C LEU A 98 2.99 26.42 -17.50
N LEU A 99 3.73 25.32 -17.65
CA LEU A 99 5.16 25.27 -17.55
C LEU A 99 5.71 24.81 -18.90
N HIS A 100 6.50 25.67 -19.53
CA HIS A 100 7.21 25.34 -20.75
C HIS A 100 8.56 24.74 -20.38
N THR A 101 8.84 23.56 -20.88
CA THR A 101 10.07 22.78 -20.62
C THR A 101 10.49 22.12 -21.92
N GLU A 102 11.63 21.48 -21.93
CA GLU A 102 12.13 20.71 -23.06
C GLU A 102 12.18 19.24 -22.69
N ASN A 103 11.88 18.38 -23.65
CA ASN A 103 12.14 16.94 -23.51
C ASN A 103 13.64 16.66 -23.59
N SER A 104 14.04 15.43 -23.28
CA SER A 104 15.43 14.96 -23.39
C SER A 104 16.00 15.03 -24.82
N ASP A 105 15.16 15.11 -25.83
CA ASP A 105 15.49 15.27 -27.24
C ASP A 105 15.53 16.72 -27.72
N GLY A 106 15.35 17.68 -26.80
CA GLY A 106 15.32 19.13 -27.10
C GLY A 106 13.99 19.63 -27.67
N THR A 107 12.96 18.78 -27.79
CA THR A 107 11.65 19.23 -28.25
C THR A 107 10.91 19.99 -27.15
N PRO A 108 10.24 21.12 -27.51
CA PRO A 108 9.48 21.90 -26.51
C PRO A 108 8.29 21.08 -25.99
N LYS A 109 8.12 21.09 -24.66
CA LYS A 109 7.02 20.42 -23.97
C LYS A 109 6.30 21.40 -23.06
N THR A 110 4.98 21.47 -23.19
CA THR A 110 4.12 22.23 -22.29
C THR A 110 3.48 21.29 -21.28
N VAL A 111 3.65 21.61 -20.00
CA VAL A 111 3.13 20.81 -18.88
C VAL A 111 2.12 21.65 -18.11
N LEU A 112 0.96 21.06 -17.81
CA LEU A 112 -0.07 21.68 -17.00
C LEU A 112 0.21 21.45 -15.51
N LEU A 113 0.28 22.52 -14.73
CA LEU A 113 0.50 22.48 -13.29
C LEU A 113 -0.73 23.01 -12.53
N HIS A 114 -1.04 22.40 -11.41
CA HIS A 114 -2.01 22.92 -10.45
C HIS A 114 -1.38 24.01 -9.59
N LYS A 115 -1.94 25.24 -9.57
CA LYS A 115 -1.31 26.41 -8.93
C LYS A 115 -1.03 26.23 -7.44
N LYS A 116 -1.98 25.67 -6.66
CA LYS A 116 -1.84 25.53 -5.20
C LYS A 116 -0.79 24.51 -4.78
N SER A 117 -0.76 23.36 -5.44
CA SER A 117 0.16 22.26 -5.07
C SER A 117 1.45 22.27 -5.87
N ASN A 118 1.52 23.04 -6.93
CA ASN A 118 2.60 23.03 -7.91
C ASN A 118 2.85 21.65 -8.56
N GLY A 119 1.88 20.73 -8.42
CA GLY A 119 1.95 19.38 -8.95
C GLY A 119 1.48 19.29 -10.40
N ILE A 120 2.08 18.37 -11.14
CA ILE A 120 1.77 18.09 -12.54
C ILE A 120 0.35 17.52 -12.65
N VAL A 121 -0.45 18.07 -13.53
CA VAL A 121 -1.77 17.53 -13.90
C VAL A 121 -1.58 16.62 -15.10
N LEU A 122 -2.02 15.36 -14.97
CA LEU A 122 -1.95 14.37 -16.03
C LEU A 122 -3.31 14.21 -16.71
N HIS A 123 -3.31 13.89 -18.00
CA HIS A 123 -4.49 13.32 -18.62
C HIS A 123 -4.52 11.80 -18.45
N MET A 124 -5.70 11.21 -18.65
CA MET A 124 -5.98 9.82 -18.27
C MET A 124 -5.07 8.78 -18.95
N LEU A 125 -4.55 9.05 -20.14
CA LEU A 125 -3.68 8.11 -20.84
C LEU A 125 -2.25 8.08 -20.27
N ASP A 126 -1.77 9.20 -19.70
CA ASP A 126 -0.41 9.29 -19.14
C ASP A 126 -0.31 8.73 -17.71
N VAL A 127 -1.44 8.68 -16.99
CA VAL A 127 -1.46 8.24 -15.58
C VAL A 127 -0.88 6.84 -15.42
N PHE A 128 -1.19 5.93 -16.33
CA PHE A 128 -0.70 4.55 -16.26
C PHE A 128 0.82 4.49 -16.34
N ASP A 129 1.43 5.19 -17.29
CA ASP A 129 2.87 5.14 -17.52
C ASP A 129 3.66 5.77 -16.36
N VAL A 130 3.14 6.86 -15.80
CA VAL A 130 3.68 7.50 -14.60
C VAL A 130 3.61 6.56 -13.39
N PHE A 131 2.46 5.90 -13.19
CA PHE A 131 2.29 4.94 -12.09
C PHE A 131 3.17 3.72 -12.26
N LEU A 132 3.29 3.19 -13.48
CA LEU A 132 4.13 2.06 -13.80
C LEU A 132 5.60 2.34 -13.52
N SER A 133 6.09 3.50 -13.96
CA SER A 133 7.47 3.92 -13.72
C SER A 133 7.78 4.02 -12.22
N ALA A 134 6.95 4.74 -11.47
CA ALA A 134 7.15 4.92 -10.04
C ALA A 134 7.02 3.59 -9.26
N HIS A 135 6.05 2.75 -9.61
CA HIS A 135 5.83 1.47 -8.97
C HIS A 135 6.98 0.48 -9.19
N ASN A 136 7.53 0.45 -10.40
CA ASN A 136 8.69 -0.37 -10.74
C ASN A 136 9.96 0.10 -10.01
N GLN A 137 10.21 1.42 -9.98
CA GLN A 137 11.35 2.01 -9.27
C GLN A 137 11.31 1.70 -7.78
N GLN A 138 10.13 1.55 -7.21
CA GLN A 138 9.92 1.21 -5.79
C GLN A 138 9.92 -0.30 -5.53
N GLY A 139 10.20 -1.15 -6.51
CA GLY A 139 10.24 -2.61 -6.35
C GLY A 139 8.87 -3.23 -6.06
N HIS A 140 7.82 -2.72 -6.67
CA HIS A 140 6.43 -3.19 -6.51
C HIS A 140 5.93 -3.12 -5.05
N LEU A 141 6.03 -1.95 -4.44
CA LEU A 141 5.47 -1.69 -3.11
C LEU A 141 3.95 -1.44 -3.19
N LYS A 142 3.29 -1.42 -2.02
CA LYS A 142 1.85 -1.14 -1.91
C LYS A 142 1.50 0.26 -2.39
N ALA A 143 0.23 0.48 -2.75
CA ALA A 143 -0.31 1.74 -3.27
C ALA A 143 0.08 2.98 -2.43
N GLU A 144 0.05 2.88 -1.10
CA GLU A 144 0.41 3.98 -0.19
C GLU A 144 1.86 4.46 -0.36
N ARG A 145 2.80 3.53 -0.54
CA ARG A 145 4.22 3.85 -0.74
C ARG A 145 4.45 4.49 -2.11
N THR A 146 3.81 3.96 -3.15
CA THR A 146 3.86 4.53 -4.50
C THR A 146 3.22 5.92 -4.53
N LEU A 147 2.11 6.12 -3.80
CA LEU A 147 1.48 7.43 -3.65
C LEU A 147 2.42 8.45 -2.98
N ALA A 148 3.08 8.06 -1.90
CA ALA A 148 4.00 8.94 -1.18
C ALA A 148 5.14 9.45 -2.07
N ALA A 149 5.61 8.63 -3.03
CA ALA A 149 6.62 9.04 -3.99
C ALA A 149 6.08 9.96 -5.10
N LEU A 150 4.83 9.75 -5.54
CA LEU A 150 4.23 10.51 -6.64
C LEU A 150 3.61 11.82 -6.20
N LYS A 151 3.01 11.87 -5.02
CA LYS A 151 2.22 13.02 -4.53
C LYS A 151 2.97 14.38 -4.52
N PRO A 152 4.28 14.44 -4.24
CA PRO A 152 5.04 15.69 -4.30
C PRO A 152 5.12 16.27 -5.72
N GLN A 153 5.10 15.43 -6.76
CA GLN A 153 5.31 15.83 -8.15
C GLN A 153 4.01 15.90 -8.95
N TYR A 154 3.03 15.02 -8.65
CA TYR A 154 1.84 14.83 -9.46
C TYR A 154 0.56 15.13 -8.68
N TYR A 155 -0.15 16.17 -9.11
CA TYR A 155 -1.48 16.50 -8.57
C TYR A 155 -2.52 15.40 -8.85
N SER A 156 -2.37 14.72 -9.99
CA SER A 156 -3.29 13.67 -10.45
C SER A 156 -3.12 12.33 -9.73
N ALA A 157 -2.08 12.15 -8.89
CA ALA A 157 -1.88 10.92 -8.14
C ALA A 157 -2.82 10.84 -6.94
N THR A 158 -3.77 9.89 -6.97
CA THR A 158 -4.72 9.64 -5.88
C THR A 158 -4.61 8.22 -5.35
N ALA A 159 -5.03 8.02 -4.10
CA ALA A 159 -4.99 6.70 -3.45
C ALA A 159 -5.87 5.67 -4.18
N ASP A 160 -7.06 6.10 -4.62
CA ASP A 160 -8.02 5.22 -5.29
C ASP A 160 -7.49 4.72 -6.64
N LEU A 161 -6.94 5.62 -7.45
CA LEU A 161 -6.34 5.25 -8.74
C LEU A 161 -5.15 4.32 -8.57
N LEU A 162 -4.28 4.60 -7.59
CA LEU A 162 -3.14 3.73 -7.31
C LEU A 162 -3.55 2.38 -6.76
N LYS A 163 -4.63 2.31 -5.98
CA LYS A 163 -5.16 1.04 -5.51
C LYS A 163 -5.61 0.17 -6.69
N ILE A 164 -6.41 0.73 -7.62
CA ILE A 164 -6.82 0.01 -8.85
C ILE A 164 -5.59 -0.45 -9.64
N PHE A 165 -4.59 0.43 -9.79
CA PHE A 165 -3.36 0.11 -10.52
C PHE A 165 -2.58 -1.05 -9.88
N VAL A 166 -2.38 -1.04 -8.56
CA VAL A 166 -1.60 -2.06 -7.83
C VAL A 166 -2.36 -3.38 -7.76
N ASP A 167 -3.68 -3.37 -7.62
CA ASP A 167 -4.52 -4.56 -7.56
C ASP A 167 -4.45 -5.37 -8.88
N ASP A 168 -4.24 -4.70 -10.02
CA ASP A 168 -4.09 -5.34 -11.33
C ASP A 168 -2.62 -5.65 -11.71
N CYS A 169 -1.66 -5.29 -10.86
CA CYS A 169 -0.25 -5.59 -11.11
C CYS A 169 0.04 -7.10 -10.92
N ALA A 170 0.43 -7.79 -11.98
CA ALA A 170 0.69 -9.23 -11.95
C ALA A 170 1.79 -9.62 -10.93
N ILE A 171 2.84 -8.82 -10.80
CA ILE A 171 3.94 -9.08 -9.86
C ILE A 171 3.44 -8.90 -8.41
N CYS A 172 2.66 -7.85 -8.13
CA CYS A 172 2.06 -7.65 -6.82
C CYS A 172 1.08 -8.77 -6.48
N HIS A 173 0.28 -9.20 -7.46
CA HIS A 173 -0.65 -10.31 -7.29
C HIS A 173 0.10 -11.62 -6.97
N GLN A 174 1.20 -11.93 -7.66
CA GLN A 174 2.04 -13.08 -7.34
C GLN A 174 2.66 -12.99 -5.95
N LYS A 175 3.19 -11.84 -5.56
CA LYS A 175 3.72 -11.62 -4.21
C LYS A 175 2.65 -11.83 -3.14
N ASN A 176 1.44 -11.34 -3.36
CA ASN A 176 0.33 -11.47 -2.42
C ASN A 176 -0.27 -12.88 -2.41
N SER A 177 -0.35 -13.57 -3.55
CA SER A 177 -0.82 -14.96 -3.64
C SER A 177 0.15 -15.95 -2.98
N GLY A 178 1.45 -15.64 -3.02
CA GLY A 178 2.46 -16.37 -2.23
C GLY A 178 2.32 -16.17 -0.72
N LEU A 179 1.63 -15.10 -0.30
CA LEU A 179 1.27 -14.81 1.09
C LEU A 179 0.00 -15.56 1.57
N VAL A 180 -0.76 -16.20 0.69
CA VAL A 180 -1.56 -17.33 1.14
C VAL A 180 -0.54 -18.34 1.64
N LYS A 181 -0.19 -18.21 2.92
CA LYS A 181 0.55 -19.22 3.66
C LYS A 181 -0.16 -20.53 3.31
N LYS A 182 0.39 -21.31 2.36
CA LYS A 182 0.11 -22.73 2.33
C LYS A 182 0.24 -23.09 3.79
N LYS A 183 -0.87 -23.41 4.47
CA LYS A 183 -0.80 -24.05 5.77
C LYS A 183 0.05 -25.27 5.49
N GLY A 184 1.36 -25.10 5.63
CA GLY A 184 2.30 -26.18 5.42
C GLY A 184 1.75 -27.29 6.27
N ALA A 185 1.59 -28.48 5.73
CA ALA A 185 1.08 -29.61 6.49
C ALA A 185 1.84 -29.56 7.82
N ARG A 186 1.14 -29.19 8.90
CA ARG A 186 1.76 -29.09 10.22
C ARG A 186 2.21 -30.51 10.51
N LYS A 187 3.53 -30.74 10.41
CA LYS A 187 4.06 -32.03 10.81
C LYS A 187 3.70 -32.18 12.29
N PRO A 188 2.90 -33.16 12.68
CA PRO A 188 2.57 -33.35 14.05
C PRO A 188 3.88 -33.63 14.82
N ILE A 189 4.00 -33.07 16.02
CA ILE A 189 5.08 -33.43 16.92
C ILE A 189 4.70 -34.80 17.44
N ILE A 190 5.42 -35.84 17.02
CA ILE A 190 5.23 -37.22 17.50
C ILE A 190 6.29 -37.53 18.54
N SER A 191 5.84 -37.99 19.68
CA SER A 191 6.70 -38.54 20.75
C SER A 191 6.21 -39.95 21.00
N SER A 192 7.11 -40.93 20.96
CA SER A 192 6.78 -42.34 21.03
C SER A 192 6.76 -42.86 22.48
N GLU A 193 7.60 -42.29 23.35
CA GLU A 193 7.81 -42.78 24.70
C GLU A 193 7.68 -41.66 25.73
N PHE A 194 7.38 -42.06 26.97
CA PHE A 194 7.42 -41.16 28.11
C PHE A 194 8.80 -40.52 28.24
N ARG A 195 8.87 -39.21 28.48
CA ARG A 195 10.09 -38.38 28.53
C ARG A 195 10.78 -38.14 27.21
N ASP A 196 10.23 -38.54 26.08
CA ASP A 196 10.76 -38.12 24.79
C ASP A 196 10.75 -36.57 24.66
N ARG A 197 9.61 -35.97 25.05
CA ARG A 197 9.45 -34.53 24.98
C ARG A 197 8.54 -33.97 26.06
N PHE A 198 9.08 -33.04 26.85
CA PHE A 198 8.29 -32.24 27.77
C PHE A 198 8.10 -30.84 27.19
N GLN A 199 6.87 -30.34 27.25
CA GLN A 199 6.52 -28.97 26.96
C GLN A 199 6.25 -28.24 28.28
N VAL A 200 6.91 -27.08 28.45
CA VAL A 200 6.73 -26.22 29.63
C VAL A 200 6.18 -24.87 29.18
N ASP A 201 5.15 -24.42 29.88
CA ASP A 201 4.55 -23.10 29.62
C ASP A 201 4.13 -22.44 30.94
N LEU A 202 3.95 -21.13 30.93
CA LEU A 202 3.53 -20.32 32.08
C LEU A 202 2.20 -19.62 31.75
N ILE A 203 1.21 -19.87 32.62
CA ILE A 203 -0.11 -19.24 32.53
C ILE A 203 -0.16 -18.03 33.46
N ASP A 204 -0.51 -16.86 32.94
CA ASP A 204 -0.69 -15.65 33.72
C ASP A 204 -2.01 -15.68 34.51
N MET A 205 -1.91 -15.63 35.83
CA MET A 205 -3.03 -15.67 36.77
C MET A 205 -3.15 -14.37 37.59
N HIS A 206 -2.61 -13.26 37.10
CA HIS A 206 -2.63 -11.99 37.86
C HIS A 206 -4.03 -11.52 38.27
N THR A 207 -5.04 -11.76 37.44
CA THR A 207 -6.43 -11.46 37.75
C THR A 207 -7.09 -12.39 38.74
N LEU A 208 -6.58 -13.65 38.82
CA LEU A 208 -7.09 -14.74 39.67
C LEU A 208 -6.07 -15.16 40.75
N ARG A 209 -5.16 -14.27 41.11
CA ARG A 209 -4.11 -14.50 42.10
C ARG A 209 -4.69 -15.04 43.42
N ARG A 210 -3.99 -15.99 44.06
CA ARG A 210 -4.35 -16.59 45.35
C ARG A 210 -3.12 -16.66 46.24
N LYS A 211 -3.34 -16.69 47.56
CA LYS A 211 -2.28 -16.98 48.53
C LYS A 211 -2.17 -18.49 48.70
N ASP A 212 -0.93 -18.97 48.82
CA ASP A 212 -0.66 -20.34 49.27
C ASP A 212 -0.87 -20.49 50.78
N VAL A 213 -0.66 -21.67 51.29
CA VAL A 213 -0.81 -21.99 52.72
C VAL A 213 0.19 -21.24 53.61
N TYR A 214 1.25 -20.70 53.07
CA TYR A 214 2.29 -19.93 53.74
C TYR A 214 2.08 -18.40 53.58
N GLY A 215 1.02 -17.97 52.91
CA GLY A 215 0.70 -16.58 52.71
C GLY A 215 1.38 -15.93 51.49
N ASN A 216 2.15 -16.66 50.68
CA ASN A 216 2.80 -16.13 49.49
C ASN A 216 1.78 -15.94 48.37
N MET A 217 1.86 -14.82 47.66
CA MET A 217 0.95 -14.52 46.56
C MET A 217 1.37 -15.23 45.27
N MET A 218 0.57 -16.21 44.86
CA MET A 218 0.74 -16.94 43.60
C MET A 218 0.06 -16.21 42.45
N ARG A 219 0.78 -16.01 41.38
CA ARG A 219 0.36 -15.22 40.20
C ARG A 219 0.50 -15.94 38.88
N TRP A 220 1.23 -17.06 38.87
CA TRP A 220 1.51 -17.86 37.68
C TRP A 220 1.23 -19.32 37.95
N ILE A 221 0.85 -20.06 36.89
CA ILE A 221 0.82 -21.53 36.93
C ILE A 221 1.83 -21.99 35.88
N MET A 222 2.80 -22.79 36.34
CA MET A 222 3.68 -23.54 35.44
C MET A 222 3.00 -24.85 35.06
N THR A 223 2.97 -25.13 33.77
CA THR A 223 2.48 -26.38 33.20
C THR A 223 3.66 -27.15 32.64
N VAL A 224 3.78 -28.43 32.97
CA VAL A 224 4.71 -29.36 32.31
C VAL A 224 3.90 -30.50 31.75
N LYS A 225 3.96 -30.65 30.40
CA LYS A 225 3.20 -31.69 29.69
C LYS A 225 4.16 -32.65 29.00
N ASP A 226 4.00 -33.93 29.26
CA ASP A 226 4.60 -34.98 28.44
C ASP A 226 3.78 -35.18 27.15
N HIS A 227 4.45 -35.13 26.00
CA HIS A 227 3.77 -35.21 24.69
C HIS A 227 3.28 -36.63 24.36
N SER A 228 3.97 -37.67 24.83
CA SER A 228 3.62 -39.06 24.56
C SER A 228 2.38 -39.51 25.34
N THR A 229 2.43 -39.34 26.66
CA THR A 229 1.36 -39.82 27.55
C THR A 229 0.24 -38.82 27.78
N GLY A 230 0.50 -37.52 27.47
CA GLY A 230 -0.42 -36.44 27.81
C GLY A 230 -0.44 -36.08 29.29
N LEU A 231 0.43 -36.66 30.10
CA LEU A 231 0.55 -36.33 31.54
C LEU A 231 0.84 -34.83 31.71
N ILE A 232 0.07 -34.19 32.57
CA ILE A 232 0.21 -32.76 32.85
C ILE A 232 0.54 -32.60 34.36
N TYR A 233 1.61 -31.87 34.63
CA TYR A 233 1.94 -31.39 35.96
C TYR A 233 1.69 -29.89 36.05
N LEU A 234 1.02 -29.43 37.10
CA LEU A 234 0.69 -28.05 37.34
C LEU A 234 1.25 -27.60 38.68
N VAL A 235 1.89 -26.45 38.71
CA VAL A 235 2.38 -25.86 39.95
C VAL A 235 2.20 -24.37 39.97
N ALA A 236 1.74 -23.82 41.10
CA ALA A 236 1.60 -22.40 41.31
C ALA A 236 2.95 -21.76 41.62
N LEU A 237 3.21 -20.60 40.97
CA LEU A 237 4.43 -19.82 41.14
C LEU A 237 4.13 -18.40 41.60
N PRO A 238 4.96 -17.84 42.51
CA PRO A 238 4.80 -16.42 42.88
C PRO A 238 5.21 -15.44 41.79
N GLY A 239 6.05 -15.87 40.84
CA GLY A 239 6.54 -15.04 39.71
C GLY A 239 7.10 -15.88 38.58
N LYS A 240 7.34 -15.25 37.45
CA LYS A 240 7.88 -15.86 36.22
C LYS A 240 9.41 -15.88 36.14
N SER A 241 10.12 -15.55 37.23
CA SER A 241 11.58 -15.53 37.20
C SER A 241 12.14 -16.94 37.03
N ALA A 242 13.28 -17.05 36.36
CA ALA A 242 13.97 -18.32 36.13
C ALA A 242 14.22 -19.09 37.44
N LYS A 243 14.48 -18.40 38.55
CA LYS A 243 14.68 -19.00 39.88
C LYS A 243 13.49 -19.87 40.32
N TYR A 244 12.25 -19.34 40.18
CA TYR A 244 11.06 -20.11 40.61
C TYR A 244 10.77 -21.27 39.66
N VAL A 245 10.92 -21.04 38.38
CA VAL A 245 10.67 -22.05 37.34
C VAL A 245 11.70 -23.19 37.46
N ALA A 246 12.99 -22.87 37.60
CA ALA A 246 14.05 -23.85 37.72
C ALA A 246 13.87 -24.70 38.99
N ALA A 247 13.55 -24.09 40.13
CA ALA A 247 13.35 -24.85 41.39
C ALA A 247 12.20 -25.87 41.26
N GLU A 248 11.12 -25.55 40.60
CA GLU A 248 10.00 -26.49 40.40
C GLU A 248 10.29 -27.53 39.31
N LEU A 249 11.02 -27.16 38.25
CA LEU A 249 11.48 -28.12 37.26
C LEU A 249 12.47 -29.13 37.82
N GLU A 250 13.37 -28.69 38.69
CA GLU A 250 14.32 -29.60 39.40
C GLU A 250 13.58 -30.63 40.21
N LYS A 251 12.55 -30.24 40.97
CA LYS A 251 11.68 -31.19 41.70
C LYS A 251 10.98 -32.14 40.73
N TYR A 252 10.40 -31.62 39.66
CA TYR A 252 9.70 -32.43 38.66
C TYR A 252 10.65 -33.47 38.02
N PHE A 253 11.85 -33.06 37.62
CA PHE A 253 12.84 -33.97 37.05
C PHE A 253 13.38 -34.97 38.05
N GLY A 254 13.43 -34.63 39.34
CA GLY A 254 13.75 -35.55 40.40
C GLY A 254 12.75 -36.71 40.54
N PHE A 255 11.48 -36.45 40.26
CA PHE A 255 10.44 -37.49 40.30
C PHE A 255 10.30 -38.27 38.99
N PHE A 256 10.35 -37.56 37.83
CA PHE A 256 9.98 -38.12 36.53
C PHE A 256 11.17 -38.35 35.61
N GLY A 257 12.34 -37.84 35.94
CA GLY A 257 13.54 -37.87 35.10
C GLY A 257 13.57 -36.75 34.06
N TYR A 258 14.71 -36.59 33.39
CA TYR A 258 14.93 -35.58 32.36
C TYR A 258 14.34 -36.04 31.02
N PRO A 259 13.75 -35.11 30.23
CA PRO A 259 13.29 -35.41 28.87
C PRO A 259 14.44 -35.41 27.88
N SER A 260 14.29 -36.16 26.78
CA SER A 260 15.22 -36.10 25.63
C SER A 260 15.14 -34.76 24.92
N ILE A 261 13.93 -34.19 24.86
CA ILE A 261 13.67 -32.86 24.23
C ILE A 261 12.88 -32.02 25.23
N PHE A 262 13.43 -30.87 25.56
CA PHE A 262 12.76 -29.89 26.39
C PHE A 262 12.25 -28.73 25.52
N HIS A 263 10.93 -28.55 25.46
CA HIS A 263 10.26 -27.55 24.64
C HIS A 263 9.64 -26.49 25.55
N THR A 264 10.10 -25.23 25.40
CA THR A 264 9.54 -24.09 26.12
C THR A 264 8.76 -23.20 25.15
N GLY A 265 7.72 -22.50 25.63
CA GLY A 265 7.02 -21.48 24.89
C GLY A 265 7.88 -20.22 24.68
N MET A 266 7.26 -19.05 24.73
CA MET A 266 7.92 -17.77 24.44
C MET A 266 8.97 -17.31 25.48
N PHE A 267 9.14 -18.05 26.58
CA PHE A 267 10.11 -17.72 27.63
C PHE A 267 11.37 -18.57 27.45
N ILE A 268 12.48 -17.90 27.11
CA ILE A 268 13.80 -18.54 27.05
C ILE A 268 14.26 -18.77 28.47
N ILE A 269 14.25 -20.03 28.90
CA ILE A 269 14.88 -20.46 30.15
C ILE A 269 16.28 -20.92 29.77
N VAL A 270 17.28 -20.10 30.06
CA VAL A 270 18.68 -20.48 29.87
C VAL A 270 19.09 -21.29 31.08
N PHE A 271 19.26 -22.60 30.93
CA PHE A 271 19.96 -23.42 31.90
C PHE A 271 21.46 -23.32 31.63
N GLN A 272 22.23 -22.74 32.54
CA GLN A 272 23.67 -22.93 32.60
C GLN A 272 23.92 -24.16 33.48
N PHE A 273 24.44 -25.19 32.88
CA PHE A 273 24.95 -26.36 33.60
C PHE A 273 26.38 -26.11 34.02
#